data_3fee9f69de5fba3cea93965af4313d43
#
_entry.id   3fee9f69de5fba3cea93965af4313d43
#
_cell.length_a   1.000
_cell.length_b   1.000
_cell.length_c   1.000
_cell.angle_alpha   90.00
_cell.angle_beta   90.00
_cell.angle_gamma   90.00
#
_symmetry.space_group_name_H-M   'P 1'
#
loop_
_entity.id
_entity.type
_entity.pdbx_description
1 polymer ?
#
loop_
_entity_poly.entity_id
_entity_poly.type
_entity_poly.pdbx_seq_one_letter_code
_entity_poly.pdbx_strand_id
1 'polypeptide(L)'
;MSSSFEMIHKLQTLKLDGCQFMDDGLKSIGKSCVSLRELSLSKCSGVTDTDLSFVVPRLKNLLKLDVTCCRKITDVSLAAITTSCPSLISLRMESCSLVSSKGLQLIGRRCTHLEELDLTDTDLDDEGLKALSGCSKLSSLKIGICLRITDEGLRHVSKSCPDLRDIDLYRSGAISDEGVTHIAQGCPMLESINLSYCTKLTDCSLRSLSKCIKLNTLEIRGCPMVSSAGLSEIATGCRLLSKLDIKKCFEINDMGMIFLSQFSHNLRQINLSYCSVTDIGLISLSSICGLQNMTIVHLAGVTPNGLIAALMVCGLRKVKLHEAFKSMVPSHMLKVVEARGCLFQWINKPYQVAVEPCDVWKQQSQDLLVQ
;
A
#
# COMPACT_ATOMS: atom_id res chain seq x y z
N MET A 1 14.16 39.47 19.66
CA MET A 1 13.18 38.45 20.12
C MET A 1 11.80 38.55 19.46
N SER A 2 11.32 39.73 19.01
CA SER A 2 9.98 39.87 18.39
C SER A 2 9.83 39.15 17.02
N SER A 3 10.86 39.13 16.17
CA SER A 3 10.81 38.52 14.83
C SER A 3 10.61 37.00 14.82
N SER A 4 11.13 36.30 15.85
CA SER A 4 10.98 34.83 15.94
C SER A 4 9.55 34.40 16.31
N PHE A 5 8.86 35.17 17.14
CA PHE A 5 7.47 34.93 17.53
C PHE A 5 6.47 35.19 16.36
N GLU A 6 6.73 36.25 15.55
CA GLU A 6 5.91 36.54 14.36
C GLU A 6 6.04 35.44 13.31
N MET A 7 7.21 34.81 13.18
CA MET A 7 7.43 33.71 12.25
C MET A 7 6.63 32.45 12.62
N ILE A 8 6.48 32.15 13.92
CA ILE A 8 5.75 30.95 14.39
C ILE A 8 4.25 31.04 14.07
N HIS A 9 3.65 32.24 14.15
CA HIS A 9 2.24 32.43 13.81
C HIS A 9 1.93 32.21 12.31
N LYS A 10 2.92 32.35 11.44
CA LYS A 10 2.79 32.14 9.98
C LYS A 10 3.09 30.71 9.54
N LEU A 11 3.53 29.85 10.47
CA LEU A 11 3.88 28.45 10.16
C LEU A 11 2.66 27.70 9.62
N GLN A 12 2.81 27.09 8.43
CA GLN A 12 1.74 26.33 7.78
C GLN A 12 1.90 24.82 7.93
N THR A 13 3.13 24.34 8.08
CA THR A 13 3.42 22.89 8.20
C THR A 13 4.31 22.68 9.42
N LEU A 14 3.91 21.73 10.27
CA LEU A 14 4.69 21.32 11.45
C LEU A 14 4.68 19.78 11.54
N LYS A 15 5.88 19.19 11.56
CA LYS A 15 6.07 17.74 11.69
C LYS A 15 6.90 17.48 12.95
N LEU A 16 6.32 16.72 13.88
CA LEU A 16 6.89 16.42 15.20
C LEU A 16 6.90 14.90 15.43
N ASP A 17 7.18 14.15 14.36
CA ASP A 17 7.10 12.71 14.38
C ASP A 17 8.06 12.10 15.40
N GLY A 18 7.54 11.17 16.23
CA GLY A 18 8.31 10.50 17.28
C GLY A 18 8.68 11.38 18.49
N CYS A 19 8.18 12.62 18.56
CA CYS A 19 8.47 13.50 19.69
C CYS A 19 7.75 13.01 20.97
N GLN A 20 8.45 13.14 22.09
CA GLN A 20 7.85 13.00 23.41
C GLN A 20 7.50 14.42 23.92
N PHE A 21 6.21 14.66 24.11
CA PHE A 21 5.75 15.94 24.64
C PHE A 21 5.77 15.91 26.16
N MET A 22 6.29 16.99 26.78
CA MET A 22 6.00 17.33 28.17
C MET A 22 4.60 17.95 28.24
N ASP A 23 3.96 17.90 29.40
CA ASP A 23 2.54 18.17 29.66
C ASP A 23 1.93 19.41 28.97
N ASP A 24 2.72 20.43 28.66
CA ASP A 24 2.26 21.67 28.01
C ASP A 24 2.83 21.93 26.62
N GLY A 25 3.68 21.03 26.10
CA GLY A 25 4.34 21.22 24.80
C GLY A 25 3.37 21.35 23.65
N LEU A 26 2.43 20.43 23.54
CA LEU A 26 1.43 20.43 22.48
C LEU A 26 0.42 21.58 22.63
N LYS A 27 0.06 21.95 23.86
CA LYS A 27 -0.80 23.11 24.13
C LYS A 27 -0.16 24.42 23.68
N SER A 28 1.16 24.57 23.83
CA SER A 28 1.91 25.73 23.34
C SER A 28 1.86 25.87 21.82
N ILE A 29 1.90 24.73 21.09
CA ILE A 29 1.74 24.71 19.63
C ILE A 29 0.36 25.24 19.25
N GLY A 30 -0.72 24.76 19.89
CA GLY A 30 -2.07 25.23 19.62
C GLY A 30 -2.27 26.74 19.89
N LYS A 31 -1.53 27.32 20.83
CA LYS A 31 -1.58 28.75 21.11
C LYS A 31 -0.80 29.58 20.10
N SER A 32 0.32 29.08 19.59
CA SER A 32 1.28 29.85 18.81
C SER A 32 1.16 29.60 17.28
N CYS A 33 0.77 28.41 16.83
CA CYS A 33 0.83 28.03 15.42
C CYS A 33 -0.57 28.02 14.77
N VAL A 34 -1.33 29.11 14.91
CA VAL A 34 -2.74 29.20 14.49
C VAL A 34 -2.95 29.14 12.97
N SER A 35 -1.92 29.36 12.17
CA SER A 35 -1.98 29.31 10.70
C SER A 35 -1.69 27.92 10.12
N LEU A 36 -1.54 26.89 10.95
CA LEU A 36 -1.22 25.55 10.48
C LEU A 36 -2.28 25.00 9.53
N ARG A 37 -1.79 24.47 8.43
CA ARG A 37 -2.55 23.70 7.42
C ARG A 37 -2.21 22.20 7.49
N GLU A 38 -1.00 21.88 7.95
CA GLU A 38 -0.54 20.50 8.10
C GLU A 38 0.11 20.31 9.46
N LEU A 39 -0.35 19.32 10.23
CA LEU A 39 0.23 18.90 11.50
C LEU A 39 0.47 17.39 11.48
N SER A 40 1.72 16.98 11.70
CA SER A 40 2.08 15.57 11.91
C SER A 40 2.58 15.36 13.33
N LEU A 41 1.96 14.42 14.01
CA LEU A 41 2.28 13.92 15.35
C LEU A 41 2.50 12.40 15.29
N SER A 42 2.89 11.88 14.12
CA SER A 42 3.10 10.45 13.90
C SER A 42 4.07 9.87 14.93
N LYS A 43 3.73 8.70 15.48
CA LYS A 43 4.54 8.00 16.51
C LYS A 43 4.74 8.76 17.82
N CYS A 44 3.91 9.76 18.11
CA CYS A 44 3.92 10.48 19.37
C CYS A 44 3.05 9.75 20.41
N SER A 45 3.60 8.73 21.07
CA SER A 45 2.88 7.84 21.99
C SER A 45 2.29 8.54 23.22
N GLY A 46 2.75 9.76 23.51
CA GLY A 46 2.25 10.59 24.63
C GLY A 46 0.98 11.36 24.30
N VAL A 47 0.62 11.54 23.02
CA VAL A 47 -0.55 12.33 22.60
C VAL A 47 -1.84 11.66 23.05
N THR A 48 -2.74 12.44 23.66
CA THR A 48 -4.01 12.00 24.25
C THR A 48 -5.20 12.77 23.69
N ASP A 49 -6.43 12.32 24.03
CA ASP A 49 -7.66 13.04 23.71
C ASP A 49 -7.69 14.45 24.28
N THR A 50 -7.15 14.65 25.48
CA THR A 50 -7.07 15.99 26.13
C THR A 50 -6.23 16.95 25.30
N ASP A 51 -5.10 16.46 24.77
CA ASP A 51 -4.20 17.27 23.96
C ASP A 51 -4.85 17.69 22.66
N LEU A 52 -5.42 16.73 21.91
CA LEU A 52 -6.07 17.03 20.64
C LEU A 52 -7.32 17.90 20.84
N SER A 53 -8.12 17.66 21.87
CA SER A 53 -9.29 18.48 22.19
C SER A 53 -8.92 19.93 22.54
N PHE A 54 -7.70 20.16 23.03
CA PHE A 54 -7.20 21.52 23.27
C PHE A 54 -6.64 22.18 22.02
N VAL A 55 -5.84 21.45 21.23
CA VAL A 55 -5.05 21.98 20.12
C VAL A 55 -5.93 22.23 18.88
N VAL A 56 -6.68 21.20 18.47
CA VAL A 56 -7.40 21.18 17.19
C VAL A 56 -8.42 22.33 17.05
N PRO A 57 -9.19 22.71 18.09
CA PRO A 57 -10.11 23.85 18.00
C PRO A 57 -9.44 25.21 17.68
N ARG A 58 -8.12 25.30 17.86
CA ARG A 58 -7.31 26.50 17.59
C ARG A 58 -6.74 26.51 16.18
N LEU A 59 -6.69 25.35 15.51
CA LEU A 59 -6.11 25.16 14.18
C LEU A 59 -7.18 25.19 13.10
N LYS A 60 -7.90 26.32 12.96
CA LYS A 60 -9.07 26.44 12.06
C LYS A 60 -8.77 26.23 10.58
N ASN A 61 -7.51 26.37 10.18
CA ASN A 61 -7.06 26.23 8.79
C ASN A 61 -6.48 24.83 8.50
N LEU A 62 -6.58 23.88 9.45
CA LEU A 62 -5.98 22.56 9.31
C LEU A 62 -6.64 21.77 8.18
N LEU A 63 -5.83 21.33 7.22
CA LEU A 63 -6.22 20.53 6.06
C LEU A 63 -5.69 19.09 6.16
N LYS A 64 -4.53 18.90 6.81
CA LYS A 64 -3.89 17.59 6.94
C LYS A 64 -3.49 17.33 8.38
N LEU A 65 -3.92 16.20 8.90
CA LEU A 65 -3.58 15.73 10.24
C LEU A 65 -3.07 14.29 10.17
N ASP A 66 -1.89 14.07 10.70
CA ASP A 66 -1.29 12.75 10.87
C ASP A 66 -1.09 12.47 12.37
N VAL A 67 -1.81 11.48 12.87
CA VAL A 67 -1.73 10.96 14.24
C VAL A 67 -1.41 9.45 14.25
N THR A 68 -0.75 8.97 13.20
CA THR A 68 -0.29 7.58 13.07
C THR A 68 0.41 7.11 14.35
N CYS A 69 0.04 5.94 14.85
CA CYS A 69 0.56 5.34 16.09
C CYS A 69 0.33 6.16 17.37
N CYS A 70 -0.59 7.13 17.38
CA CYS A 70 -1.04 7.81 18.62
C CYS A 70 -2.09 6.92 19.31
N ARG A 71 -1.66 5.85 19.95
CA ARG A 71 -2.51 4.77 20.46
C ARG A 71 -3.43 5.14 21.63
N LYS A 72 -3.34 6.38 22.16
CA LYS A 72 -4.19 6.86 23.27
C LYS A 72 -5.36 7.72 22.80
N ILE A 73 -5.48 7.98 21.50
CA ILE A 73 -6.61 8.72 20.95
C ILE A 73 -7.83 7.82 20.78
N THR A 74 -9.01 8.38 21.03
CA THR A 74 -10.29 7.68 20.96
C THR A 74 -11.28 8.48 20.09
N ASP A 75 -12.56 8.08 20.13
CA ASP A 75 -13.65 8.82 19.50
C ASP A 75 -13.80 10.26 20.03
N VAL A 76 -13.28 10.56 21.22
CA VAL A 76 -13.25 11.93 21.78
C VAL A 76 -12.36 12.84 20.94
N SER A 77 -11.17 12.37 20.55
CA SER A 77 -10.31 13.09 19.60
C SER A 77 -11.01 13.33 18.27
N LEU A 78 -11.69 12.29 17.73
CA LEU A 78 -12.41 12.44 16.46
C LEU A 78 -13.58 13.44 16.55
N ALA A 79 -14.28 13.48 17.66
CA ALA A 79 -15.32 14.48 17.89
C ALA A 79 -14.72 15.91 17.85
N ALA A 80 -13.57 16.14 18.48
CA ALA A 80 -12.88 17.42 18.44
C ALA A 80 -12.38 17.78 17.03
N ILE A 81 -11.72 16.84 16.34
CA ILE A 81 -11.17 17.02 14.99
C ILE A 81 -12.29 17.36 14.01
N THR A 82 -13.32 16.54 13.94
CA THR A 82 -14.40 16.69 12.93
C THR A 82 -15.27 17.94 13.18
N THR A 83 -15.37 18.39 14.45
CA THR A 83 -16.09 19.62 14.79
C THR A 83 -15.29 20.87 14.43
N SER A 84 -13.96 20.81 14.61
CA SER A 84 -13.09 21.99 14.48
C SER A 84 -12.50 22.15 13.09
N CYS A 85 -12.32 21.05 12.34
CA CYS A 85 -11.66 21.04 11.05
C CYS A 85 -12.53 20.36 9.96
N PRO A 86 -13.71 20.91 9.61
CA PRO A 86 -14.60 20.32 8.60
C PRO A 86 -14.01 20.34 7.20
N SER A 87 -13.01 21.18 6.94
CA SER A 87 -12.29 21.28 5.66
C SER A 87 -11.10 20.33 5.54
N LEU A 88 -10.99 19.35 6.44
CA LEU A 88 -9.89 18.39 6.42
C LEU A 88 -9.89 17.60 5.10
N ILE A 89 -8.72 17.53 4.46
CA ILE A 89 -8.48 16.82 3.19
C ILE A 89 -7.78 15.49 3.44
N SER A 90 -6.89 15.42 4.42
CA SER A 90 -6.13 14.21 4.75
C SER A 90 -6.15 13.94 6.25
N LEU A 91 -6.52 12.71 6.63
CA LEU A 91 -6.46 12.22 7.99
C LEU A 91 -5.77 10.85 8.02
N ARG A 92 -4.65 10.76 8.73
CA ARG A 92 -3.92 9.51 8.92
C ARG A 92 -3.96 9.08 10.38
N MET A 93 -4.42 7.87 10.61
CA MET A 93 -4.69 7.31 11.94
C MET A 93 -4.27 5.84 12.01
N GLU A 94 -3.24 5.44 11.27
CA GLU A 94 -2.69 4.07 11.31
C GLU A 94 -2.40 3.65 12.75
N SER A 95 -2.77 2.44 13.12
CA SER A 95 -2.59 1.85 14.46
C SER A 95 -3.26 2.66 15.62
N CYS A 96 -4.32 3.41 15.35
CA CYS A 96 -5.15 4.06 16.37
C CYS A 96 -6.32 3.16 16.76
N SER A 97 -6.05 2.07 17.46
CA SER A 97 -6.98 0.96 17.72
C SER A 97 -8.13 1.28 18.69
N LEU A 98 -8.11 2.42 19.39
CA LEU A 98 -9.20 2.82 20.30
C LEU A 98 -10.31 3.63 19.64
N VAL A 99 -10.18 3.89 18.31
CA VAL A 99 -11.22 4.53 17.53
C VAL A 99 -12.25 3.50 17.09
N SER A 100 -13.52 3.79 17.34
CA SER A 100 -14.62 2.90 17.00
C SER A 100 -15.42 3.35 15.76
N SER A 101 -16.35 2.50 15.29
CA SER A 101 -17.28 2.86 14.21
C SER A 101 -18.12 4.11 14.51
N LYS A 102 -18.35 4.46 15.80
CA LYS A 102 -19.02 5.71 16.18
C LYS A 102 -18.19 6.94 15.87
N GLY A 103 -16.86 6.88 16.13
CA GLY A 103 -15.95 7.93 15.74
C GLY A 103 -15.90 8.12 14.23
N LEU A 104 -15.90 7.02 13.47
CA LEU A 104 -15.92 7.06 12.01
C LEU A 104 -17.23 7.65 11.44
N GLN A 105 -18.38 7.48 12.13
CA GLN A 105 -19.62 8.16 11.76
C GLN A 105 -19.48 9.69 11.83
N LEU A 106 -18.69 10.22 12.75
CA LEU A 106 -18.44 11.66 12.81
C LEU A 106 -17.62 12.15 11.61
N ILE A 107 -16.64 11.35 11.16
CA ILE A 107 -15.86 11.65 9.95
C ILE A 107 -16.80 11.70 8.75
N GLY A 108 -17.57 10.64 8.49
CA GLY A 108 -18.48 10.57 7.34
C GLY A 108 -19.53 11.69 7.32
N ARG A 109 -20.00 12.15 8.48
CA ARG A 109 -21.00 13.22 8.58
C ARG A 109 -20.42 14.62 8.42
N ARG A 110 -19.17 14.87 8.77
CA ARG A 110 -18.61 16.23 8.93
C ARG A 110 -17.44 16.53 8.00
N CYS A 111 -16.64 15.51 7.63
CA CYS A 111 -15.44 15.69 6.81
C CYS A 111 -15.70 15.34 5.34
N THR A 112 -16.70 15.98 4.72
CA THR A 112 -17.15 15.70 3.34
C THR A 112 -16.12 16.10 2.26
N HIS A 113 -15.04 16.79 2.65
CA HIS A 113 -13.95 17.18 1.76
C HIS A 113 -12.74 16.24 1.85
N LEU A 114 -12.86 15.16 2.62
CA LEU A 114 -11.76 14.23 2.84
C LEU A 114 -11.43 13.48 1.54
N GLU A 115 -10.16 13.56 1.13
CA GLU A 115 -9.60 12.93 -0.06
C GLU A 115 -8.68 11.76 0.29
N GLU A 116 -8.02 11.82 1.45
CA GLU A 116 -7.11 10.77 1.93
C GLU A 116 -7.49 10.35 3.35
N LEU A 117 -7.70 9.05 3.55
CA LEU A 117 -7.96 8.46 4.86
C LEU A 117 -7.12 7.19 5.05
N ASP A 118 -6.32 7.18 6.11
CA ASP A 118 -5.51 6.03 6.49
C ASP A 118 -5.98 5.51 7.87
N LEU A 119 -6.57 4.31 7.86
CA LEU A 119 -7.05 3.56 9.01
C LEU A 119 -6.37 2.19 9.10
N THR A 120 -5.19 2.03 8.51
CA THR A 120 -4.42 0.79 8.54
C THR A 120 -4.23 0.33 9.99
N ASP A 121 -4.36 -0.98 10.24
CA ASP A 121 -4.14 -1.58 11.56
C ASP A 121 -5.05 -0.94 12.67
N THR A 122 -6.32 -0.78 12.34
CA THR A 122 -7.36 -0.34 13.30
C THR A 122 -8.45 -1.41 13.44
N ASP A 123 -9.33 -1.26 14.45
CA ASP A 123 -10.47 -2.16 14.66
C ASP A 123 -11.68 -1.83 13.76
N LEU A 124 -11.39 -1.38 12.52
CA LEU A 124 -12.40 -1.05 11.52
C LEU A 124 -13.17 -2.27 11.07
N ASP A 125 -14.50 -2.11 10.96
CA ASP A 125 -15.43 -3.11 10.46
C ASP A 125 -16.32 -2.55 9.32
N ASP A 126 -17.24 -3.37 8.80
CA ASP A 126 -18.12 -2.99 7.71
C ASP A 126 -19.07 -1.83 8.07
N GLU A 127 -19.52 -1.73 9.32
CA GLU A 127 -20.34 -0.59 9.78
C GLU A 127 -19.50 0.71 9.83
N GLY A 128 -18.21 0.61 10.17
CA GLY A 128 -17.28 1.73 10.06
C GLY A 128 -17.09 2.19 8.62
N LEU A 129 -16.92 1.27 7.67
CA LEU A 129 -16.84 1.61 6.23
C LEU A 129 -18.14 2.21 5.70
N LYS A 130 -19.28 1.66 6.09
CA LYS A 130 -20.59 2.23 5.75
C LYS A 130 -20.75 3.65 6.30
N ALA A 131 -20.24 3.92 7.49
CA ALA A 131 -20.28 5.23 8.10
C ALA A 131 -19.50 6.29 7.30
N LEU A 132 -18.46 5.89 6.55
CA LEU A 132 -17.68 6.78 5.69
C LEU A 132 -18.38 7.17 4.38
N SER A 133 -19.62 6.73 4.15
CA SER A 133 -20.38 7.02 2.90
C SER A 133 -20.56 8.51 2.60
N GLY A 134 -20.43 9.39 3.59
CA GLY A 134 -20.45 10.84 3.37
C GLY A 134 -19.16 11.43 2.80
N CYS A 135 -18.06 10.67 2.80
CA CYS A 135 -16.76 11.10 2.27
C CYS A 135 -16.65 10.77 0.77
N SER A 136 -17.55 11.28 -0.06
CA SER A 136 -17.64 10.95 -1.50
C SER A 136 -16.43 11.41 -2.33
N LYS A 137 -15.59 12.29 -1.78
CA LYS A 137 -14.35 12.78 -2.44
C LYS A 137 -13.12 11.93 -2.14
N LEU A 138 -13.27 10.81 -1.40
CA LEU A 138 -12.12 9.94 -1.13
C LEU A 138 -11.48 9.45 -2.43
N SER A 139 -10.20 9.75 -2.57
CA SER A 139 -9.33 9.31 -3.66
C SER A 139 -8.29 8.30 -3.20
N SER A 140 -7.93 8.30 -1.91
CA SER A 140 -7.03 7.31 -1.29
C SER A 140 -7.61 6.81 0.02
N LEU A 141 -7.76 5.47 0.13
CA LEU A 141 -8.27 4.79 1.32
C LEU A 141 -7.33 3.64 1.68
N LYS A 142 -6.69 3.74 2.86
CA LYS A 142 -5.83 2.68 3.38
C LYS A 142 -6.50 2.03 4.59
N ILE A 143 -6.80 0.76 4.45
CA ILE A 143 -7.51 -0.07 5.42
C ILE A 143 -6.87 -1.47 5.53
N GLY A 144 -5.57 -1.56 5.25
CA GLY A 144 -4.80 -2.78 5.43
C GLY A 144 -4.77 -3.23 6.89
N ILE A 145 -4.64 -4.54 7.13
CA ILE A 145 -4.62 -5.17 8.47
C ILE A 145 -5.93 -4.93 9.28
N CYS A 146 -6.98 -4.41 8.67
CA CYS A 146 -8.30 -4.32 9.30
C CYS A 146 -9.04 -5.66 9.15
N LEU A 147 -8.87 -6.56 10.11
CA LEU A 147 -9.27 -7.97 9.99
C LEU A 147 -10.78 -8.21 10.02
N ARG A 148 -11.57 -7.21 10.40
CA ARG A 148 -13.04 -7.29 10.53
C ARG A 148 -13.79 -6.76 9.31
N ILE A 149 -13.07 -6.29 8.28
CA ILE A 149 -13.65 -5.85 7.01
C ILE A 149 -13.94 -7.07 6.15
N THR A 150 -15.14 -7.10 5.54
CA THR A 150 -15.57 -8.10 4.58
C THR A 150 -15.93 -7.47 3.23
N ASP A 151 -16.40 -8.28 2.29
CA ASP A 151 -16.89 -7.85 0.98
C ASP A 151 -18.04 -6.83 1.08
N GLU A 152 -18.86 -6.92 2.13
CA GLU A 152 -19.95 -5.98 2.39
C GLU A 152 -19.44 -4.56 2.67
N GLY A 153 -18.36 -4.43 3.45
CA GLY A 153 -17.70 -3.14 3.67
C GLY A 153 -17.21 -2.52 2.37
N LEU A 154 -16.58 -3.32 1.49
CA LEU A 154 -16.13 -2.86 0.18
C LEU A 154 -17.29 -2.49 -0.75
N ARG A 155 -18.43 -3.16 -0.64
CA ARG A 155 -19.65 -2.80 -1.35
C ARG A 155 -20.16 -1.41 -0.94
N HIS A 156 -20.04 -1.02 0.32
CA HIS A 156 -20.37 0.34 0.76
C HIS A 156 -19.40 1.37 0.19
N VAL A 157 -18.08 1.11 0.25
CA VAL A 157 -17.05 1.99 -0.31
C VAL A 157 -17.27 2.21 -1.81
N SER A 158 -17.48 1.12 -2.57
CA SER A 158 -17.65 1.19 -4.03
C SER A 158 -18.86 2.03 -4.46
N LYS A 159 -19.93 2.04 -3.65
CA LYS A 159 -21.13 2.86 -3.92
C LYS A 159 -20.96 4.34 -3.58
N SER A 160 -20.08 4.64 -2.62
CA SER A 160 -20.00 5.98 -2.02
C SER A 160 -18.77 6.77 -2.50
N CYS A 161 -17.72 6.11 -2.97
CA CYS A 161 -16.44 6.73 -3.32
C CYS A 161 -16.06 6.45 -4.80
N PRO A 162 -16.79 7.00 -5.77
CA PRO A 162 -16.54 6.73 -7.20
C PRO A 162 -15.21 7.30 -7.71
N ASP A 163 -14.65 8.31 -7.02
CA ASP A 163 -13.39 8.95 -7.37
C ASP A 163 -12.17 8.24 -6.77
N LEU A 164 -12.36 7.07 -6.13
CA LEU A 164 -11.28 6.31 -5.50
C LEU A 164 -10.25 5.87 -6.53
N ARG A 165 -8.97 6.25 -6.28
CA ARG A 165 -7.81 5.97 -7.13
C ARG A 165 -6.83 5.00 -6.48
N ASP A 166 -6.72 5.04 -5.16
CA ASP A 166 -5.78 4.22 -4.39
C ASP A 166 -6.49 3.54 -3.23
N ILE A 167 -6.41 2.21 -3.17
CA ILE A 167 -6.93 1.44 -2.06
C ILE A 167 -5.90 0.41 -1.57
N ASP A 168 -5.62 0.43 -0.26
CA ASP A 168 -4.77 -0.56 0.39
C ASP A 168 -5.61 -1.49 1.27
N LEU A 169 -5.61 -2.78 0.91
CA LEU A 169 -6.29 -3.89 1.57
C LEU A 169 -5.30 -4.95 2.06
N TYR A 170 -4.05 -4.55 2.30
CA TYR A 170 -3.00 -5.45 2.75
C TYR A 170 -3.45 -6.32 3.94
N ARG A 171 -3.32 -7.65 3.82
CA ARG A 171 -3.72 -8.62 4.86
C ARG A 171 -5.20 -8.61 5.27
N SER A 172 -6.10 -8.14 4.43
CA SER A 172 -7.55 -8.24 4.68
C SER A 172 -8.07 -9.64 4.30
N GLY A 173 -7.84 -10.61 5.17
CA GLY A 173 -8.08 -12.03 4.89
C GLY A 173 -9.55 -12.45 4.74
N ALA A 174 -10.51 -11.59 5.11
CA ALA A 174 -11.93 -11.83 4.92
C ALA A 174 -12.43 -11.43 3.52
N ILE A 175 -11.67 -10.58 2.81
CA ILE A 175 -11.99 -10.14 1.45
C ILE A 175 -11.85 -11.28 0.44
N SER A 176 -12.86 -11.42 -0.41
CA SER A 176 -12.93 -12.38 -1.51
C SER A 176 -13.01 -11.71 -2.88
N ASP A 177 -13.21 -12.50 -3.93
CA ASP A 177 -13.42 -12.02 -5.31
C ASP A 177 -14.63 -11.08 -5.42
N GLU A 178 -15.66 -11.26 -4.57
CA GLU A 178 -16.85 -10.42 -4.55
C GLU A 178 -16.52 -8.99 -4.14
N GLY A 179 -15.76 -8.80 -3.06
CA GLY A 179 -15.35 -7.48 -2.61
C GLY A 179 -14.50 -6.74 -3.63
N VAL A 180 -13.54 -7.44 -4.27
CA VAL A 180 -12.72 -6.87 -5.35
C VAL A 180 -13.57 -6.52 -6.57
N THR A 181 -14.58 -7.33 -6.88
CA THR A 181 -15.53 -7.05 -7.97
C THR A 181 -16.35 -5.79 -7.69
N HIS A 182 -16.81 -5.58 -6.46
CA HIS A 182 -17.49 -4.35 -6.08
C HIS A 182 -16.61 -3.11 -6.30
N ILE A 183 -15.35 -3.16 -5.85
CA ILE A 183 -14.40 -2.04 -6.06
C ILE A 183 -14.16 -1.80 -7.55
N ALA A 184 -13.90 -2.85 -8.33
CA ALA A 184 -13.66 -2.71 -9.78
C ALA A 184 -14.84 -2.11 -10.55
N GLN A 185 -16.07 -2.38 -10.11
CA GLN A 185 -17.30 -1.85 -10.73
C GLN A 185 -17.63 -0.43 -10.28
N GLY A 186 -17.43 -0.12 -8.99
CA GLY A 186 -17.83 1.16 -8.40
C GLY A 186 -16.77 2.25 -8.44
N CYS A 187 -15.50 1.90 -8.68
CA CYS A 187 -14.38 2.83 -8.67
C CYS A 187 -13.66 2.88 -10.04
N PRO A 188 -14.27 3.48 -11.07
CA PRO A 188 -13.72 3.47 -12.45
C PRO A 188 -12.40 4.24 -12.59
N MET A 189 -12.06 5.06 -11.58
CA MET A 189 -10.84 5.86 -11.55
C MET A 189 -9.68 5.14 -10.87
N LEU A 190 -9.82 3.86 -10.51
CA LEU A 190 -8.83 3.10 -9.75
C LEU A 190 -7.49 3.01 -10.49
N GLU A 191 -6.44 3.51 -9.85
CA GLU A 191 -5.07 3.56 -10.36
C GLU A 191 -4.13 2.61 -9.61
N SER A 192 -4.39 2.40 -8.30
CA SER A 192 -3.53 1.59 -7.43
C SER A 192 -4.38 0.73 -6.51
N ILE A 193 -4.03 -0.56 -6.42
CA ILE A 193 -4.64 -1.47 -5.46
C ILE A 193 -3.60 -2.40 -4.85
N ASN A 194 -3.61 -2.50 -3.51
CA ASN A 194 -2.82 -3.46 -2.76
C ASN A 194 -3.74 -4.51 -2.13
N LEU A 195 -3.65 -5.72 -2.62
CA LEU A 195 -4.37 -6.92 -2.18
C LEU A 195 -3.43 -7.97 -1.61
N SER A 196 -2.21 -7.57 -1.24
CA SER A 196 -1.19 -8.51 -0.77
C SER A 196 -1.65 -9.26 0.47
N TYR A 197 -1.51 -10.58 0.43
CA TYR A 197 -1.93 -11.51 1.48
C TYR A 197 -3.45 -11.57 1.72
N CYS A 198 -4.26 -11.17 0.75
CA CYS A 198 -5.68 -11.49 0.69
C CYS A 198 -5.86 -12.89 0.09
N THR A 199 -5.87 -13.89 0.94
CA THR A 199 -5.64 -15.29 0.55
C THR A 199 -6.85 -16.00 -0.04
N LYS A 200 -8.03 -15.38 -0.02
CA LYS A 200 -9.25 -15.90 -0.66
C LYS A 200 -9.38 -15.49 -2.13
N LEU A 201 -8.48 -14.63 -2.63
CA LEU A 201 -8.56 -14.11 -3.99
C LEU A 201 -8.13 -15.16 -5.00
N THR A 202 -8.88 -15.23 -6.09
CA THR A 202 -8.63 -16.10 -7.24
C THR A 202 -8.45 -15.28 -8.53
N ASP A 203 -8.33 -15.96 -9.67
CA ASP A 203 -8.30 -15.31 -10.98
C ASP A 203 -9.57 -14.51 -11.30
N CYS A 204 -10.69 -14.74 -10.61
CA CYS A 204 -11.91 -13.96 -10.76
C CYS A 204 -11.73 -12.51 -10.31
N SER A 205 -10.95 -12.27 -9.25
CA SER A 205 -10.56 -10.92 -8.83
C SER A 205 -9.80 -10.20 -9.94
N LEU A 206 -8.81 -10.86 -10.55
CA LEU A 206 -7.98 -10.26 -11.60
C LEU A 206 -8.80 -9.99 -12.87
N ARG A 207 -9.73 -10.86 -13.22
CA ARG A 207 -10.69 -10.63 -14.32
C ARG A 207 -11.57 -9.39 -14.04
N SER A 208 -12.00 -9.18 -12.81
CA SER A 208 -12.76 -7.97 -12.44
C SER A 208 -11.90 -6.73 -12.55
N LEU A 209 -10.67 -6.76 -12.03
CA LEU A 209 -9.71 -5.64 -12.08
C LEU A 209 -9.22 -5.33 -13.50
N SER A 210 -9.25 -6.30 -14.44
CA SER A 210 -8.86 -6.06 -15.83
C SER A 210 -9.73 -5.01 -16.53
N LYS A 211 -10.90 -4.70 -15.97
CA LYS A 211 -11.82 -3.63 -16.44
C LYS A 211 -11.40 -2.24 -15.94
N CYS A 212 -10.52 -2.16 -14.95
CA CYS A 212 -9.98 -0.90 -14.43
C CYS A 212 -8.88 -0.37 -15.36
N ILE A 213 -9.26 0.28 -16.46
CA ILE A 213 -8.34 0.71 -17.53
C ILE A 213 -7.27 1.72 -17.08
N LYS A 214 -7.47 2.37 -15.93
CA LYS A 214 -6.51 3.32 -15.32
C LYS A 214 -5.53 2.64 -14.36
N LEU A 215 -5.70 1.35 -14.08
CA LEU A 215 -4.86 0.63 -13.13
C LEU A 215 -3.40 0.62 -13.60
N ASN A 216 -2.54 1.22 -12.79
CA ASN A 216 -1.11 1.32 -13.05
C ASN A 216 -0.25 0.60 -12.00
N THR A 217 -0.79 0.35 -10.80
CA THR A 217 -0.09 -0.34 -9.72
C THR A 217 -0.96 -1.47 -9.17
N LEU A 218 -0.44 -2.70 -9.20
CA LEU A 218 -1.10 -3.88 -8.64
C LEU A 218 -0.14 -4.64 -7.74
N GLU A 219 -0.52 -4.80 -6.46
CA GLU A 219 0.19 -5.63 -5.49
C GLU A 219 -0.71 -6.77 -5.01
N ILE A 220 -0.30 -8.02 -5.31
CA ILE A 220 -1.03 -9.26 -4.98
C ILE A 220 -0.09 -10.30 -4.35
N ARG A 221 0.89 -9.85 -3.57
CA ARG A 221 1.85 -10.76 -2.93
C ARG A 221 1.15 -11.80 -2.06
N GLY A 222 1.58 -13.05 -2.17
CA GLY A 222 1.07 -14.11 -1.29
C GLY A 222 -0.41 -14.40 -1.45
N CYS A 223 -0.95 -14.25 -2.67
CA CYS A 223 -2.28 -14.71 -3.05
C CYS A 223 -2.14 -16.09 -3.73
N PRO A 224 -2.32 -17.20 -3.00
CA PRO A 224 -1.92 -18.53 -3.49
C PRO A 224 -2.82 -19.08 -4.61
N MET A 225 -4.06 -18.63 -4.72
CA MET A 225 -5.00 -19.09 -5.72
C MET A 225 -5.03 -18.22 -6.99
N VAL A 226 -4.13 -17.24 -7.09
CA VAL A 226 -3.97 -16.41 -8.29
C VAL A 226 -2.93 -17.06 -9.19
N SER A 227 -3.31 -17.28 -10.45
CA SER A 227 -2.50 -17.97 -11.46
C SER A 227 -2.12 -17.09 -12.64
N SER A 228 -1.38 -17.67 -13.58
CA SER A 228 -1.05 -17.03 -14.86
C SER A 228 -2.28 -16.70 -15.70
N ALA A 229 -3.40 -17.42 -15.53
CA ALA A 229 -4.65 -17.12 -16.24
C ALA A 229 -5.23 -15.77 -15.80
N GLY A 230 -5.32 -15.52 -14.50
CA GLY A 230 -5.73 -14.21 -13.99
C GLY A 230 -4.77 -13.10 -14.42
N LEU A 231 -3.45 -13.37 -14.39
CA LEU A 231 -2.45 -12.38 -14.80
C LEU A 231 -2.59 -12.02 -16.30
N SER A 232 -2.99 -12.95 -17.16
CA SER A 232 -3.26 -12.70 -18.59
C SER A 232 -4.41 -11.71 -18.79
N GLU A 233 -5.46 -11.79 -17.98
CA GLU A 233 -6.59 -10.84 -17.99
C GLU A 233 -6.09 -9.43 -17.63
N ILE A 234 -5.25 -9.30 -16.60
CA ILE A 234 -4.65 -8.01 -16.22
C ILE A 234 -3.77 -7.46 -17.34
N ALA A 235 -2.92 -8.29 -17.94
CA ALA A 235 -2.03 -7.85 -19.03
C ALA A 235 -2.82 -7.31 -20.23
N THR A 236 -3.93 -7.95 -20.57
CA THR A 236 -4.78 -7.55 -21.69
C THR A 236 -5.67 -6.33 -21.41
N GLY A 237 -6.18 -6.19 -20.18
CA GLY A 237 -7.12 -5.14 -19.79
C GLY A 237 -6.44 -3.87 -19.29
N CYS A 238 -5.42 -4.00 -18.42
CA CYS A 238 -4.77 -2.86 -17.75
C CYS A 238 -3.53 -2.37 -18.51
N ARG A 239 -3.74 -1.70 -19.64
CA ARG A 239 -2.64 -1.25 -20.53
C ARG A 239 -1.72 -0.20 -19.90
N LEU A 240 -2.13 0.46 -18.83
CA LEU A 240 -1.33 1.44 -18.10
C LEU A 240 -0.50 0.82 -16.96
N LEU A 241 -0.55 -0.51 -16.79
CA LEU A 241 0.15 -1.20 -15.71
C LEU A 241 1.65 -0.90 -15.78
N SER A 242 2.15 -0.29 -14.71
CA SER A 242 3.53 0.18 -14.56
C SER A 242 4.27 -0.54 -13.43
N LYS A 243 3.56 -0.89 -12.36
CA LYS A 243 4.12 -1.60 -11.20
C LYS A 243 3.31 -2.84 -10.91
N LEU A 244 3.99 -3.98 -10.81
CA LEU A 244 3.40 -5.27 -10.51
C LEU A 244 4.21 -5.99 -9.43
N ASP A 245 3.57 -6.35 -8.33
CA ASP A 245 4.20 -7.18 -7.30
C ASP A 245 3.38 -8.47 -7.10
N ILE A 246 3.94 -9.57 -7.58
CA ILE A 246 3.38 -10.93 -7.55
C ILE A 246 4.20 -11.87 -6.68
N LYS A 247 5.00 -11.32 -5.75
CA LYS A 247 5.84 -12.12 -4.86
C LYS A 247 5.03 -13.19 -4.14
N LYS A 248 5.52 -14.45 -4.12
CA LYS A 248 4.86 -15.58 -3.48
C LYS A 248 3.49 -15.96 -4.09
N CYS A 249 3.27 -15.67 -5.37
CA CYS A 249 2.16 -16.23 -6.14
C CYS A 249 2.68 -17.47 -6.89
N PHE A 250 2.59 -18.63 -6.25
CA PHE A 250 3.27 -19.86 -6.69
C PHE A 250 2.70 -20.43 -7.97
N GLU A 251 1.41 -20.16 -8.29
CA GLU A 251 0.73 -20.60 -9.50
C GLU A 251 1.03 -19.71 -10.72
N ILE A 252 1.80 -18.63 -10.53
CA ILE A 252 2.25 -17.78 -11.64
C ILE A 252 3.57 -18.33 -12.19
N ASN A 253 3.57 -18.68 -13.49
CA ASN A 253 4.66 -19.29 -14.23
C ASN A 253 5.01 -18.50 -15.50
N ASP A 254 5.76 -19.10 -16.41
CA ASP A 254 6.23 -18.48 -17.65
C ASP A 254 5.12 -17.96 -18.56
N MET A 255 3.95 -18.62 -18.58
CA MET A 255 2.82 -18.16 -19.38
C MET A 255 2.37 -16.76 -18.97
N GLY A 256 2.32 -16.46 -17.67
CA GLY A 256 2.04 -15.10 -17.19
C GLY A 256 3.06 -14.06 -17.68
N MET A 257 4.33 -14.42 -17.70
CA MET A 257 5.41 -13.55 -18.18
C MET A 257 5.34 -13.29 -19.69
N ILE A 258 4.98 -14.32 -20.47
CA ILE A 258 4.75 -14.21 -21.91
C ILE A 258 3.61 -13.23 -22.20
N PHE A 259 2.47 -13.34 -21.51
CA PHE A 259 1.36 -12.39 -21.67
C PHE A 259 1.75 -10.96 -21.28
N LEU A 260 2.48 -10.77 -20.17
CA LEU A 260 2.99 -9.45 -19.79
C LEU A 260 3.89 -8.87 -20.88
N SER A 261 4.76 -9.68 -21.47
CA SER A 261 5.68 -9.22 -22.51
C SER A 261 4.95 -8.75 -23.77
N GLN A 262 3.83 -9.40 -24.10
CA GLN A 262 3.04 -9.08 -25.28
C GLN A 262 2.12 -7.87 -25.11
N PHE A 263 1.64 -7.61 -23.87
CA PHE A 263 0.55 -6.67 -23.67
C PHE A 263 0.86 -5.52 -22.69
N SER A 264 1.84 -5.67 -21.79
CA SER A 264 2.11 -4.68 -20.73
C SER A 264 3.32 -3.80 -21.05
N HIS A 265 3.27 -3.06 -22.15
CA HIS A 265 4.39 -2.25 -22.65
C HIS A 265 4.78 -1.09 -21.71
N ASN A 266 3.88 -0.68 -20.82
CA ASN A 266 4.11 0.35 -19.82
C ASN A 266 4.74 -0.18 -18.52
N LEU A 267 4.99 -1.48 -18.40
CA LEU A 267 5.55 -2.08 -17.20
C LEU A 267 6.98 -1.58 -16.96
N ARG A 268 7.19 -0.97 -15.78
CA ARG A 268 8.45 -0.38 -15.32
C ARG A 268 9.09 -1.15 -14.19
N GLN A 269 8.26 -1.78 -13.37
CA GLN A 269 8.70 -2.49 -12.18
C GLN A 269 7.93 -3.79 -12.00
N ILE A 270 8.66 -4.88 -11.75
CA ILE A 270 8.08 -6.17 -11.41
C ILE A 270 8.83 -6.83 -10.25
N ASN A 271 8.08 -7.46 -9.35
CA ASN A 271 8.61 -8.36 -8.33
C ASN A 271 7.98 -9.74 -8.51
N LEU A 272 8.78 -10.71 -8.94
CA LEU A 272 8.35 -12.09 -9.21
C LEU A 272 9.04 -13.10 -8.27
N SER A 273 9.54 -12.63 -7.14
CA SER A 273 10.21 -13.50 -6.16
C SER A 273 9.28 -14.61 -5.66
N TYR A 274 9.80 -15.83 -5.61
CA TYR A 274 9.04 -17.02 -5.20
C TYR A 274 7.87 -17.42 -6.13
N CYS A 275 7.86 -16.99 -7.39
CA CYS A 275 6.95 -17.50 -8.41
C CYS A 275 7.56 -18.74 -9.11
N SER A 276 6.75 -19.47 -9.87
CA SER A 276 7.17 -20.65 -10.66
C SER A 276 7.72 -20.26 -12.04
N VAL A 277 8.45 -19.16 -12.12
CA VAL A 277 9.04 -18.61 -13.36
C VAL A 277 10.41 -19.23 -13.60
N THR A 278 10.66 -19.63 -14.86
CA THR A 278 11.93 -20.18 -15.35
C THR A 278 12.68 -19.17 -16.23
N ASP A 279 13.75 -19.62 -16.87
CA ASP A 279 14.53 -18.85 -17.83
C ASP A 279 13.63 -18.35 -18.99
N ILE A 280 12.64 -19.13 -19.42
CA ILE A 280 11.72 -18.76 -20.51
C ILE A 280 10.93 -17.51 -20.14
N GLY A 281 10.32 -17.48 -18.98
CA GLY A 281 9.55 -16.33 -18.50
C GLY A 281 10.44 -15.10 -18.32
N LEU A 282 11.64 -15.29 -17.80
CA LEU A 282 12.59 -14.19 -17.58
C LEU A 282 13.06 -13.54 -18.90
N ILE A 283 13.38 -14.38 -19.88
CA ILE A 283 13.77 -13.93 -21.22
C ILE A 283 12.58 -13.24 -21.92
N SER A 284 11.36 -13.77 -21.76
CA SER A 284 10.15 -13.11 -22.30
C SER A 284 9.97 -11.71 -21.74
N LEU A 285 10.12 -11.52 -20.43
CA LEU A 285 10.04 -10.19 -19.79
C LEU A 285 11.11 -9.23 -20.29
N SER A 286 12.28 -9.74 -20.72
CA SER A 286 13.38 -8.91 -21.20
C SER A 286 13.03 -8.15 -22.48
N SER A 287 12.01 -8.56 -23.21
CA SER A 287 11.51 -7.86 -24.41
C SER A 287 10.71 -6.59 -24.08
N ILE A 288 10.33 -6.36 -22.81
CA ILE A 288 9.65 -5.14 -22.39
C ILE A 288 10.67 -4.00 -22.31
N CYS A 289 10.81 -3.21 -23.38
CA CYS A 289 11.80 -2.13 -23.48
C CYS A 289 11.72 -1.11 -22.35
N GLY A 290 10.57 -0.95 -21.72
CA GLY A 290 10.34 0.00 -20.63
C GLY A 290 10.67 -0.50 -19.24
N LEU A 291 10.99 -1.79 -19.06
CA LEU A 291 11.21 -2.40 -17.75
C LEU A 291 12.52 -1.88 -17.15
N GLN A 292 12.43 -1.29 -15.95
CA GLN A 292 13.57 -0.63 -15.28
C GLN A 292 13.99 -1.36 -14.01
N ASN A 293 13.04 -1.90 -13.25
CA ASN A 293 13.31 -2.52 -11.95
C ASN A 293 12.75 -3.94 -11.91
N MET A 294 13.60 -4.89 -11.59
CA MET A 294 13.21 -6.29 -11.45
C MET A 294 13.69 -6.85 -10.11
N THR A 295 12.81 -7.54 -9.41
CA THR A 295 13.15 -8.24 -8.16
C THR A 295 12.97 -9.74 -8.37
N ILE A 296 14.06 -10.49 -8.28
CA ILE A 296 14.17 -11.92 -8.56
C ILE A 296 14.88 -12.57 -7.37
N VAL A 297 14.13 -12.80 -6.31
CA VAL A 297 14.68 -13.46 -5.11
C VAL A 297 14.01 -14.82 -4.99
N HIS A 298 14.82 -15.89 -4.96
CA HIS A 298 14.31 -17.28 -4.86
C HIS A 298 13.38 -17.71 -6.01
N LEU A 299 13.89 -17.72 -7.24
CA LEU A 299 13.27 -18.41 -8.37
C LEU A 299 14.00 -19.73 -8.61
N ALA A 300 13.39 -20.84 -8.23
CA ALA A 300 14.02 -22.18 -8.32
C ALA A 300 14.26 -22.64 -9.77
N GLY A 301 13.44 -22.16 -10.72
CA GLY A 301 13.52 -22.50 -12.14
C GLY A 301 14.47 -21.63 -12.97
N VAL A 302 15.14 -20.62 -12.36
CA VAL A 302 16.04 -19.72 -13.08
C VAL A 302 17.48 -20.17 -12.93
N THR A 303 18.13 -20.39 -14.08
CA THR A 303 19.57 -20.72 -14.14
C THR A 303 20.43 -19.46 -14.24
N PRO A 304 21.73 -19.54 -13.89
CA PRO A 304 22.66 -18.44 -14.10
C PRO A 304 22.72 -17.98 -15.58
N ASN A 305 22.63 -18.92 -16.52
CA ASN A 305 22.66 -18.62 -17.95
C ASN A 305 21.41 -17.89 -18.41
N GLY A 306 20.22 -18.32 -17.99
CA GLY A 306 18.95 -17.66 -18.30
C GLY A 306 18.88 -16.26 -17.69
N LEU A 307 19.37 -16.11 -16.44
CA LEU A 307 19.48 -14.79 -15.81
C LEU A 307 20.38 -13.83 -16.62
N ILE A 308 21.57 -14.29 -17.03
CA ILE A 308 22.49 -13.49 -17.84
C ILE A 308 21.83 -13.12 -19.16
N ALA A 309 21.23 -14.08 -19.87
CA ALA A 309 20.55 -13.84 -21.14
C ALA A 309 19.49 -12.74 -21.02
N ALA A 310 18.65 -12.79 -19.98
CA ALA A 310 17.65 -11.78 -19.72
C ALA A 310 18.27 -10.41 -19.41
N LEU A 311 19.29 -10.36 -18.55
CA LEU A 311 19.96 -9.11 -18.17
C LEU A 311 20.70 -8.44 -19.32
N MET A 312 21.19 -9.22 -20.29
CA MET A 312 21.90 -8.69 -21.46
C MET A 312 20.95 -8.02 -22.47
N VAL A 313 19.69 -8.39 -22.50
CA VAL A 313 18.67 -7.81 -23.42
C VAL A 313 17.97 -6.60 -22.79
N CYS A 314 17.65 -6.68 -21.50
CA CYS A 314 16.89 -5.64 -20.79
C CYS A 314 17.68 -4.34 -20.59
N GLY A 315 16.98 -3.20 -20.71
CA GLY A 315 17.44 -1.88 -20.27
C GLY A 315 17.25 -1.62 -18.76
N LEU A 316 17.50 -2.62 -17.92
CA LEU A 316 17.23 -2.52 -16.46
C LEU A 316 18.15 -1.49 -15.79
N ARG A 317 17.57 -0.70 -14.89
CA ARG A 317 18.29 0.24 -14.02
C ARG A 317 18.64 -0.34 -12.67
N LYS A 318 17.79 -1.27 -12.18
CA LYS A 318 18.00 -1.90 -10.88
C LYS A 318 17.48 -3.33 -10.89
N VAL A 319 18.31 -4.24 -10.39
CA VAL A 319 17.95 -5.64 -10.19
C VAL A 319 18.22 -6.02 -8.74
N LYS A 320 17.22 -6.62 -8.08
CA LYS A 320 17.39 -7.24 -6.76
C LYS A 320 17.49 -8.75 -6.94
N LEU A 321 18.59 -9.33 -6.53
CA LEU A 321 18.92 -10.74 -6.67
C LEU A 321 19.26 -11.37 -5.33
N HIS A 322 19.09 -12.69 -5.23
CA HIS A 322 19.64 -13.45 -4.12
C HIS A 322 21.16 -13.53 -4.23
N GLU A 323 21.86 -13.42 -3.10
CA GLU A 323 23.33 -13.40 -3.05
C GLU A 323 23.98 -14.66 -3.64
N ALA A 324 23.30 -15.82 -3.60
CA ALA A 324 23.77 -17.05 -4.23
C ALA A 324 24.12 -16.90 -5.72
N PHE A 325 23.41 -16.04 -6.46
CA PHE A 325 23.71 -15.79 -7.86
C PHE A 325 25.07 -15.07 -8.07
N LYS A 326 25.58 -14.37 -7.05
CA LYS A 326 26.86 -13.65 -7.15
C LYS A 326 28.06 -14.60 -7.38
N SER A 327 28.01 -15.80 -6.79
CA SER A 327 29.03 -16.83 -6.98
C SER A 327 28.81 -17.69 -8.23
N MET A 328 27.56 -17.74 -8.72
CA MET A 328 27.18 -18.60 -9.86
C MET A 328 27.29 -17.91 -11.20
N VAL A 329 27.20 -16.55 -11.23
CA VAL A 329 27.30 -15.74 -12.44
C VAL A 329 28.73 -15.25 -12.62
N PRO A 330 29.33 -15.41 -13.83
CA PRO A 330 30.68 -14.91 -14.09
C PRO A 330 30.80 -13.40 -13.84
N SER A 331 31.81 -13.00 -13.07
CA SER A 331 31.98 -11.59 -12.63
C SER A 331 32.13 -10.60 -13.78
N HIS A 332 32.71 -11.03 -14.90
CA HIS A 332 32.83 -10.16 -16.09
C HIS A 332 31.47 -9.84 -16.72
N MET A 333 30.50 -10.76 -16.68
CA MET A 333 29.14 -10.52 -17.19
C MET A 333 28.37 -9.52 -16.30
N LEU A 334 28.50 -9.65 -14.97
CA LEU A 334 27.92 -8.67 -14.05
C LEU A 334 28.50 -7.28 -14.32
N LYS A 335 29.81 -7.14 -14.52
CA LYS A 335 30.45 -5.87 -14.85
C LYS A 335 29.94 -5.27 -16.18
N VAL A 336 29.65 -6.09 -17.18
CA VAL A 336 29.05 -5.61 -18.45
C VAL A 336 27.66 -5.02 -18.21
N VAL A 337 26.84 -5.67 -17.39
CA VAL A 337 25.49 -5.18 -17.04
C VAL A 337 25.57 -3.90 -16.19
N GLU A 338 26.51 -3.84 -15.25
CA GLU A 338 26.78 -2.64 -14.44
C GLU A 338 27.27 -1.46 -15.30
N ALA A 339 28.15 -1.72 -16.27
CA ALA A 339 28.64 -0.70 -17.20
C ALA A 339 27.53 -0.09 -18.07
N ARG A 340 26.40 -0.78 -18.26
CA ARG A 340 25.19 -0.28 -18.91
C ARG A 340 24.31 0.56 -17.97
N GLY A 341 24.72 0.78 -16.70
CA GLY A 341 24.01 1.58 -15.72
C GLY A 341 23.04 0.79 -14.83
N CYS A 342 23.09 -0.53 -14.85
CA CYS A 342 22.27 -1.36 -13.97
C CYS A 342 22.87 -1.49 -12.57
N LEU A 343 22.10 -1.22 -11.53
CA LEU A 343 22.50 -1.38 -10.14
C LEU A 343 22.05 -2.75 -9.62
N PHE A 344 22.98 -3.54 -9.11
CA PHE A 344 22.66 -4.79 -8.40
C PHE A 344 22.46 -4.54 -6.92
N GLN A 345 21.33 -5.01 -6.38
CA GLN A 345 21.06 -5.08 -4.95
C GLN A 345 21.02 -6.56 -4.54
N TRP A 346 22.01 -6.98 -3.79
CA TRP A 346 22.12 -8.34 -3.30
C TRP A 346 21.34 -8.53 -2.01
N ILE A 347 20.55 -9.61 -1.93
CA ILE A 347 19.71 -9.94 -0.79
C ILE A 347 20.21 -11.24 -0.19
N ASN A 348 20.69 -11.17 1.05
CA ASN A 348 21.09 -12.32 1.83
C ASN A 348 19.96 -12.70 2.81
N LYS A 349 18.92 -13.37 2.28
CA LYS A 349 17.90 -13.99 3.11
C LYS A 349 17.99 -15.50 2.91
N PRO A 350 17.93 -16.30 3.98
CA PRO A 350 18.00 -17.76 3.83
C PRO A 350 16.95 -18.24 2.84
N TYR A 351 17.32 -19.19 2.01
CA TYR A 351 16.42 -19.86 1.08
C TYR A 351 15.32 -20.53 1.90
N GLN A 352 14.14 -19.94 1.94
CA GLN A 352 12.98 -20.65 2.45
C GLN A 352 12.63 -21.68 1.39
N VAL A 353 13.00 -22.95 1.63
CA VAL A 353 12.50 -24.09 0.87
C VAL A 353 10.99 -23.90 0.74
N ALA A 354 10.43 -24.17 -0.44
CA ALA A 354 8.99 -24.10 -0.68
C ALA A 354 8.27 -24.86 0.46
N VAL A 355 7.74 -24.09 1.40
CA VAL A 355 6.94 -24.62 2.50
C VAL A 355 5.61 -24.92 1.82
N GLU A 356 5.11 -26.13 1.97
CA GLU A 356 3.78 -26.52 1.50
C GLU A 356 2.76 -25.43 1.85
N PRO A 357 1.76 -25.14 1.01
CA PRO A 357 0.80 -24.04 1.25
C PRO A 357 0.19 -24.07 2.66
N CYS A 358 0.03 -25.25 3.28
CA CYS A 358 -0.48 -25.42 4.65
C CYS A 358 0.49 -24.96 5.74
N ASP A 359 1.80 -24.92 5.51
CA ASP A 359 2.79 -24.54 6.51
C ASP A 359 3.13 -23.04 6.50
N VAL A 360 2.86 -22.36 5.39
CA VAL A 360 2.97 -20.89 5.30
C VAL A 360 2.08 -20.21 6.33
N TRP A 361 0.92 -20.79 6.63
CA TRP A 361 -0.03 -20.29 7.64
C TRP A 361 0.48 -20.42 9.08
N LYS A 362 1.17 -21.52 9.40
CA LYS A 362 1.70 -21.77 10.76
C LYS A 362 2.85 -20.83 11.10
N GLN A 363 3.74 -20.55 10.15
CA GLN A 363 4.85 -19.60 10.34
C GLN A 363 4.34 -18.15 10.45
N GLN A 364 3.36 -17.75 9.66
CA GLN A 364 2.77 -16.40 9.73
C GLN A 364 2.02 -16.15 11.05
N SER A 365 1.39 -17.20 11.61
CA SER A 365 0.75 -17.13 12.94
C SER A 365 1.75 -17.02 14.08
N GLN A 366 2.96 -17.60 13.94
CA GLN A 366 4.02 -17.49 14.93
C GLN A 366 4.72 -16.12 14.90
N ASP A 367 4.91 -15.54 13.72
CA ASP A 367 5.47 -14.18 13.57
C ASP A 367 4.56 -13.09 14.15
N LEU A 368 3.25 -13.36 14.27
CA LEU A 368 2.27 -12.46 14.90
C LEU A 368 2.27 -12.57 16.45
N LEU A 369 2.82 -13.64 17.02
CA LEU A 369 2.90 -13.85 18.47
C LEU A 369 4.23 -13.37 19.08
N VAL A 370 5.19 -12.95 18.26
CA VAL A 370 6.55 -12.52 18.67
C VAL A 370 6.77 -11.01 18.46
N GLN A 371 5.78 -10.27 18.02
CA GLN A 371 5.74 -8.81 18.02
C GLN A 371 4.65 -8.29 18.95
#